data_c92705e9d5100f95c37c23dc4b170fb5
#
_entry.id   c92705e9d5100f95c37c23dc4b170fb5
#
_cell.length_a   1.000
_cell.length_b   1.000
_cell.length_c   1.000
_cell.angle_alpha   90.00
_cell.angle_beta   90.00
_cell.angle_gamma   90.00
#
_symmetry.space_group_name_H-M   'P 1'
#
loop_
_entity.id
_entity.type
_entity.pdbx_description
1 polymer ?
#
loop_
_entity_poly.entity_id
_entity_poly.type
_entity_poly.pdbx_seq_one_letter_code
_entity_poly.pdbx_strand_id
1 'polypeptide(L)'
;MGTEQVLPKPLAISLSVVAGALIAVQSRVNGALGLELENGLVAALISFGIGTVLITAVLFSLRPQRHKLLEMLKTLARGRLPLWLFFGGFAGGFFVMMQGLVAPSLGITLFTLAIVSGQAL
;
A
#
# COMPACT_ATOMS: atom_id res chain seq x y z
N MET A 1 21.31 10.72 -14.96
CA MET A 1 19.93 11.18 -14.75
C MET A 1 19.02 10.28 -15.57
N GLY A 2 18.26 9.42 -14.92
CA GLY A 2 17.26 8.62 -15.61
C GLY A 2 16.20 9.55 -16.17
N THR A 3 15.85 9.39 -17.46
CA THR A 3 14.65 9.98 -18.04
C THR A 3 13.48 9.49 -17.19
N GLU A 4 12.90 10.38 -16.39
CA GLU A 4 11.62 10.11 -15.75
C GLU A 4 10.65 9.76 -16.87
N GLN A 5 10.23 8.51 -16.92
CA GLN A 5 9.18 8.10 -17.86
C GLN A 5 7.88 8.72 -17.35
N VAL A 6 7.64 9.95 -17.76
CA VAL A 6 6.40 10.65 -17.46
C VAL A 6 5.31 9.99 -18.29
N LEU A 7 4.40 9.32 -17.63
CA LEU A 7 3.23 8.73 -18.28
C LEU A 7 2.37 9.82 -18.93
N PRO A 8 1.80 9.56 -20.12
CA PRO A 8 0.81 10.46 -20.71
C PRO A 8 -0.32 10.76 -19.71
N LYS A 9 -0.70 12.04 -19.58
CA LYS A 9 -1.73 12.48 -18.61
C LYS A 9 -3.00 11.63 -18.62
N PRO A 10 -3.62 11.29 -19.77
CA PRO A 10 -4.84 10.48 -19.76
C PRO A 10 -4.60 9.07 -19.20
N LEU A 11 -3.46 8.48 -19.46
CA LEU A 11 -3.10 7.17 -18.92
C LEU A 11 -2.87 7.24 -17.40
N ALA A 12 -2.17 8.27 -16.95
CA ALA A 12 -1.96 8.50 -15.50
C ALA A 12 -3.29 8.67 -14.76
N ILE A 13 -4.23 9.44 -15.32
CA ILE A 13 -5.56 9.63 -14.73
C ILE A 13 -6.33 8.31 -14.69
N SER A 14 -6.35 7.55 -15.79
CA SER A 14 -7.05 6.27 -15.85
C SER A 14 -6.49 5.27 -14.82
N LEU A 15 -5.18 5.17 -14.71
CA LEU A 15 -4.52 4.31 -13.72
C LEU A 15 -4.82 4.77 -12.28
N SER A 16 -4.89 6.08 -12.03
CA SER A 16 -5.25 6.61 -10.72
C SER A 16 -6.69 6.28 -10.33
N VAL A 17 -7.63 6.35 -11.28
CA VAL A 17 -9.02 5.95 -11.04
C VAL A 17 -9.12 4.47 -10.71
N VAL A 18 -8.44 3.62 -11.49
CA VAL A 18 -8.39 2.17 -11.21
C VAL A 18 -7.78 1.89 -9.84
N ALA A 19 -6.66 2.55 -9.51
CA ALA A 19 -6.04 2.40 -8.20
C ALA A 19 -6.97 2.82 -7.06
N GLY A 20 -7.68 3.95 -7.23
CA GLY A 20 -8.67 4.40 -6.25
C GLY A 20 -9.82 3.41 -6.06
N ALA A 21 -10.33 2.83 -7.15
CA ALA A 21 -11.36 1.79 -7.09
C ALA A 21 -10.85 0.53 -6.35
N LEU A 22 -9.63 0.11 -6.63
CA LEU A 22 -9.01 -1.03 -5.93
C LEU A 22 -8.80 -0.76 -4.43
N ILE A 23 -8.43 0.47 -4.06
CA ILE A 23 -8.33 0.86 -2.64
C ILE A 23 -9.70 0.78 -1.96
N ALA A 24 -10.76 1.21 -2.61
CA ALA A 24 -12.13 1.11 -2.07
C ALA A 24 -12.56 -0.35 -1.86
N VAL A 25 -12.28 -1.22 -2.82
CA VAL A 25 -12.52 -2.67 -2.71
C VAL A 25 -11.70 -3.27 -1.57
N GLN A 26 -10.41 -2.95 -1.51
CA GLN A 26 -9.52 -3.41 -0.44
C GLN A 26 -10.03 -2.97 0.94
N SER A 27 -10.44 -1.71 1.08
CA SER A 27 -10.98 -1.19 2.34
C SER A 27 -12.24 -1.93 2.78
N ARG A 28 -13.12 -2.25 1.83
CA ARG A 28 -14.35 -3.01 2.11
C ARG A 28 -14.03 -4.44 2.56
N VAL A 29 -13.11 -5.11 1.86
CA VAL A 29 -12.70 -6.48 2.20
C VAL A 29 -12.01 -6.52 3.57
N ASN A 30 -11.10 -5.58 3.84
CA ASN A 30 -10.42 -5.49 5.13
C ASN A 30 -11.40 -5.17 6.27
N GLY A 31 -12.38 -4.30 6.03
CA GLY A 31 -13.43 -4.01 6.99
C GLY A 31 -14.29 -5.23 7.30
N ALA A 32 -14.73 -5.96 6.28
CA ALA A 32 -15.50 -7.19 6.45
C ALA A 32 -14.70 -8.27 7.20
N LEU A 33 -13.42 -8.43 6.84
CA LEU A 33 -12.52 -9.38 7.51
C LEU A 33 -12.29 -8.99 8.98
N GLY A 34 -12.14 -7.69 9.26
CA GLY A 34 -11.98 -7.17 10.62
C GLY A 34 -13.21 -7.45 11.50
N LEU A 35 -14.41 -7.36 10.94
CA LEU A 35 -15.67 -7.72 11.62
C LEU A 35 -15.78 -9.23 11.86
N GLU A 36 -15.48 -10.03 10.85
CA GLU A 36 -15.58 -11.49 10.93
C GLU A 36 -14.59 -12.08 11.94
N LEU A 37 -13.39 -11.52 12.01
CA LEU A 37 -12.35 -11.93 12.96
C LEU A 37 -12.48 -11.25 14.33
N GLU A 38 -13.42 -10.33 14.48
CA GLU A 38 -13.55 -9.46 15.66
C GLU A 38 -12.24 -8.75 16.03
N ASN A 39 -11.35 -8.60 15.05
CA ASN A 39 -10.01 -8.05 15.26
C ASN A 39 -9.44 -7.38 13.98
N GLY A 40 -9.53 -6.06 13.93
CA GLY A 40 -9.01 -5.27 12.82
C GLY A 40 -7.50 -5.35 12.63
N LEU A 41 -6.73 -5.59 13.70
CA LEU A 41 -5.27 -5.77 13.61
C LEU A 41 -4.90 -7.07 12.90
N VAL A 42 -5.60 -8.14 13.20
CA VAL A 42 -5.38 -9.44 12.53
C VAL A 42 -5.78 -9.33 11.04
N ALA A 43 -6.89 -8.67 10.75
CA ALA A 43 -7.29 -8.42 9.36
C ALA A 43 -6.23 -7.61 8.59
N ALA A 44 -5.67 -6.57 9.20
CA ALA A 44 -4.59 -5.78 8.62
C ALA A 44 -3.34 -6.62 8.37
N LEU A 45 -2.94 -7.45 9.32
CA LEU A 45 -1.77 -8.33 9.21
C LEU A 45 -1.93 -9.32 8.04
N ILE A 46 -3.09 -9.95 7.90
CA ILE A 46 -3.41 -10.86 6.81
C ILE A 46 -3.33 -10.12 5.47
N SER A 47 -3.95 -8.97 5.36
CA SER A 47 -3.96 -8.15 4.14
C SER A 47 -2.55 -7.71 3.72
N PHE A 48 -1.75 -7.24 4.67
CA PHE A 48 -0.36 -6.88 4.44
C PHE A 48 0.50 -8.08 4.05
N GLY A 49 0.31 -9.20 4.71
CA GLY A 49 1.01 -10.45 4.41
C GLY A 49 0.76 -10.89 2.97
N ILE A 50 -0.50 -10.93 2.54
CA ILE A 50 -0.88 -11.29 1.16
C ILE A 50 -0.29 -10.28 0.17
N GLY A 51 -0.42 -8.99 0.43
CA GLY A 51 0.15 -7.94 -0.41
C GLY A 51 1.67 -8.05 -0.55
N THR A 52 2.37 -8.32 0.55
CA THR A 52 3.81 -8.52 0.57
C THR A 52 4.22 -9.73 -0.27
N VAL A 53 3.52 -10.85 -0.13
CA VAL A 53 3.78 -12.06 -0.93
C VAL A 53 3.58 -11.78 -2.42
N LEU A 54 2.48 -11.11 -2.80
CA LEU A 54 2.21 -10.76 -4.19
C LEU A 54 3.29 -9.85 -4.79
N ILE A 55 3.64 -8.77 -4.10
CA ILE A 55 4.68 -7.84 -4.57
C ILE A 55 6.03 -8.55 -4.69
N THR A 56 6.36 -9.39 -3.71
CA THR A 56 7.60 -10.17 -3.72
C THR A 56 7.63 -11.12 -4.90
N ALA A 57 6.53 -11.85 -5.16
CA ALA A 57 6.43 -12.75 -6.32
C ALA A 57 6.62 -12.02 -7.64
N VAL A 58 5.99 -10.84 -7.81
CA VAL A 58 6.15 -9.99 -9.00
C VAL A 58 7.60 -9.52 -9.15
N LEU A 59 8.23 -9.03 -8.07
CA LEU A 59 9.61 -8.57 -8.09
C LEU A 59 10.59 -9.69 -8.48
N PHE A 60 10.39 -10.89 -7.96
CA PHE A 60 11.25 -12.04 -8.31
C PHE A 60 11.00 -12.57 -9.73
N SER A 61 9.80 -12.40 -10.26
CA SER A 61 9.47 -12.76 -11.65
C SER A 61 10.14 -11.84 -12.67
N LEU A 62 10.36 -10.58 -12.31
CA LEU A 62 10.96 -9.57 -13.17
C LEU A 62 12.47 -9.46 -12.92
N ARG A 63 13.29 -10.03 -13.80
CA ARG A 63 14.75 -10.03 -13.69
C ARG A 63 15.39 -8.68 -13.35
N PRO A 64 15.06 -7.57 -14.03
CA PRO A 64 15.66 -6.26 -13.73
C PRO A 64 15.28 -5.75 -12.34
N GLN A 65 14.08 -6.03 -11.86
CA GLN A 65 13.62 -5.59 -10.54
C GLN A 65 14.29 -6.39 -9.42
N ARG A 66 14.48 -7.69 -9.64
CA ARG A 66 15.21 -8.55 -8.70
C ARG A 66 16.63 -8.06 -8.47
N HIS A 67 17.34 -7.66 -9.52
CA HIS A 67 18.71 -7.15 -9.40
C HIS A 67 18.75 -5.86 -8.57
N LYS A 68 17.84 -4.92 -8.84
CA LYS A 68 17.70 -3.67 -8.06
C LYS A 68 17.39 -3.93 -6.59
N LEU A 69 16.50 -4.89 -6.30
CA LEU A 69 16.17 -5.28 -4.93
C LEU A 69 17.41 -5.81 -4.19
N LEU A 70 18.18 -6.69 -4.82
CA LEU A 70 19.40 -7.24 -4.22
C LEU A 70 20.47 -6.17 -3.96
N GLU A 71 20.62 -5.21 -4.87
CA GLU A 71 21.51 -4.06 -4.67
C GLU A 71 21.03 -3.17 -3.53
N MET A 72 19.72 -2.91 -3.45
CA MET A 72 19.13 -2.14 -2.36
C MET A 72 19.38 -2.83 -1.00
N LEU A 73 19.16 -4.14 -0.92
CA LEU A 73 19.42 -4.92 0.30
C LEU A 73 20.90 -4.86 0.72
N LYS A 74 21.83 -4.93 -0.25
CA LYS A 74 23.26 -4.76 0.03
C LYS A 74 23.60 -3.36 0.54
N THR A 75 22.97 -2.34 -0.03
CA THR A 75 23.15 -0.93 0.39
C THR A 75 22.59 -0.71 1.79
N LEU A 76 21.46 -1.34 2.11
CA LEU A 76 20.86 -1.33 3.45
C LEU A 76 21.77 -2.02 4.46
N ALA A 77 22.28 -3.22 4.13
CA ALA A 77 23.19 -3.97 5.01
C ALA A 77 24.49 -3.22 5.29
N ARG A 78 24.91 -2.33 4.40
CA ARG A 78 26.06 -1.44 4.57
C ARG A 78 25.75 -0.16 5.37
N GLY A 79 24.52 0.00 5.87
CA GLY A 79 24.10 1.17 6.63
C GLY A 79 24.10 2.50 5.85
N ARG A 80 24.05 2.44 4.53
CA ARG A 80 24.11 3.63 3.65
C ARG A 80 22.74 4.26 3.33
N LEU A 81 21.64 3.59 3.72
CA LEU A 81 20.31 4.13 3.53
C LEU A 81 19.84 4.84 4.81
N PRO A 82 19.32 6.06 4.71
CA PRO A 82 18.77 6.75 5.86
C PRO A 82 17.51 6.04 6.37
N LEU A 83 17.47 5.74 7.66
CA LEU A 83 16.39 4.98 8.30
C LEU A 83 15.02 5.64 8.18
N TRP A 84 14.97 6.97 8.03
CA TRP A 84 13.71 7.69 7.88
C TRP A 84 12.89 7.29 6.64
N LEU A 85 13.54 6.71 5.60
CA LEU A 85 12.83 6.20 4.42
C LEU A 85 11.88 5.04 4.74
N PHE A 86 12.11 4.35 5.86
CA PHE A 86 11.24 3.26 6.31
C PHE A 86 9.94 3.74 6.96
N PHE A 87 9.83 5.03 7.30
CA PHE A 87 8.59 5.61 7.81
C PHE A 87 7.41 5.49 6.83
N GLY A 88 7.69 5.45 5.53
CA GLY A 88 6.65 5.18 4.52
C GLY A 88 5.95 3.83 4.73
N GLY A 89 6.72 2.78 5.05
CA GLY A 89 6.17 1.47 5.39
C GLY A 89 5.34 1.49 6.69
N PHE A 90 5.81 2.22 7.69
CA PHE A 90 5.06 2.41 8.94
C PHE A 90 3.71 3.12 8.69
N ALA A 91 3.72 4.21 7.93
CA ALA A 91 2.52 4.94 7.58
C ALA A 91 1.53 4.07 6.77
N GLY A 92 2.04 3.26 5.83
CA GLY A 92 1.23 2.29 5.09
C GLY A 92 0.62 1.23 6.00
N GLY A 93 1.40 0.70 6.96
CA GLY A 93 0.91 -0.24 7.97
C GLY A 93 -0.22 0.34 8.82
N PHE A 94 -0.02 1.55 9.29
CA PHE A 94 -1.03 2.28 10.04
C PHE A 94 -2.31 2.50 9.22
N PHE A 95 -2.18 2.87 7.95
CA PHE A 95 -3.32 3.06 7.05
C PHE A 95 -4.17 1.78 6.91
N VAL A 96 -3.55 0.63 6.67
CA VAL A 96 -4.29 -0.64 6.53
C VAL A 96 -4.91 -1.09 7.87
N MET A 97 -4.23 -0.82 8.98
CA MET A 97 -4.81 -1.03 10.31
C MET A 97 -6.08 -0.20 10.49
N MET A 98 -6.07 1.07 10.09
CA MET A 98 -7.25 1.94 10.15
C MET A 98 -8.37 1.44 9.22
N GLN A 99 -8.05 0.85 8.08
CA GLN A 99 -9.07 0.20 7.24
C GLN A 99 -9.85 -0.89 8.00
N GLY A 100 -9.13 -1.74 8.73
CA GLY A 100 -9.75 -2.81 9.51
C GLY A 100 -10.56 -2.34 10.72
N LEU A 101 -10.14 -1.24 11.35
CA LEU A 101 -10.76 -0.74 12.58
C LEU A 101 -11.84 0.30 12.34
N VAL A 102 -11.60 1.23 11.44
CA VAL A 102 -12.43 2.44 11.26
C VAL A 102 -13.46 2.29 10.14
N ALA A 103 -13.10 1.65 9.03
CA ALA A 103 -14.00 1.50 7.90
C ALA A 103 -15.33 0.77 8.25
N PRO A 104 -15.35 -0.28 9.11
CA PRO A 104 -16.60 -0.90 9.55
C PRO A 104 -17.53 0.06 10.31
N SER A 105 -16.96 0.98 11.08
CA SER A 105 -17.72 1.91 11.92
C SER A 105 -18.27 3.10 11.13
N LEU A 106 -17.48 3.66 10.22
CA LEU A 106 -17.86 4.83 9.42
C LEU A 106 -18.62 4.48 8.14
N GLY A 107 -18.47 3.27 7.65
CA GLY A 107 -18.82 2.90 6.30
C GLY A 107 -17.80 3.38 5.27
N ILE A 108 -17.77 2.69 4.11
CA ILE A 108 -16.73 2.89 3.10
C ILE A 108 -16.73 4.30 2.51
N THR A 109 -17.91 4.91 2.37
CA THR A 109 -18.04 6.25 1.76
C THR A 109 -17.40 7.32 2.63
N LEU A 110 -17.75 7.36 3.91
CA LEU A 110 -17.18 8.34 4.86
C LEU A 110 -15.68 8.09 5.09
N PHE A 111 -15.29 6.84 5.18
CA PHE A 111 -13.89 6.48 5.31
C PHE A 111 -13.05 6.98 4.12
N THR A 112 -13.53 6.75 2.89
CA THR A 112 -12.86 7.21 1.67
C THR A 112 -12.80 8.74 1.60
N LEU A 113 -13.91 9.43 1.93
CA LEU A 113 -13.93 10.89 1.98
C LEU A 113 -12.93 11.45 2.99
N ALA A 114 -12.84 10.85 4.16
CA ALA A 114 -11.87 11.25 5.19
C ALA A 114 -10.42 11.09 4.70
N ILE A 115 -10.11 9.97 4.02
CA ILE A 115 -8.78 9.75 3.43
C ILE A 115 -8.46 10.81 2.37
N VAL A 116 -9.37 11.05 1.43
CA VAL A 116 -9.16 12.04 0.35
C VAL A 116 -9.00 13.44 0.95
N SER A 117 -9.79 13.79 1.96
CA SER A 117 -9.64 15.06 2.67
C SER A 117 -8.29 15.19 3.36
N GLY A 118 -7.82 14.11 3.99
CA GLY A 118 -6.49 14.08 4.61
C GLY A 118 -5.35 14.22 3.61
N GLN A 119 -5.51 13.66 2.41
CA GLN A 119 -4.51 13.77 1.34
C GLN A 119 -4.49 15.16 0.69
N ALA A 120 -5.59 15.90 0.76
CA ALA A 120 -5.70 17.25 0.19
C ALA A 120 -5.08 18.35 1.08
N LEU A 121 -4.76 18.03 2.32
CA LEU A 121 -4.09 18.96 3.25
C LEU A 121 -2.58 19.01 3.01
#